data_ef1cf9d64d4ab01e506b3dc510952e45
#
_entry.id   ef1cf9d64d4ab01e506b3dc510952e45
#
_cell.length_a   1.000
_cell.length_b   1.000
_cell.length_c   1.000
_cell.angle_alpha   90.00
_cell.angle_beta   90.00
_cell.angle_gamma   90.00
#
_symmetry.space_group_name_H-M   'P 1'
#
loop_
_entity.id
_entity.type
_entity.pdbx_description
1 polymer ?
#
loop_
_entity_poly.entity_id
_entity_poly.type
_entity_poly.pdbx_seq_one_letter_code
_entity_poly.pdbx_strand_id
1 'polypeptide(L)'
;MGNVDGSPVRRPSGRPVPPYDEHPAAERPHSAHGPSGRTGPPARAQRDLRILWWVNAVDGLGSQASGLVLPLLLLELGHSPGTAGSLASAAALSGVVLGPLVAVPADRGRRRLLMTGSAALAALCTGVLALTCLGRPALWVVMGLALAERLCAVAYEAASRGALVHLAATDELPRAAAGLQVGDQISLVVGPMLGGVLFQLSRPLPFLADAVSYAVAALGVRSLRTPIDSPACAQDTPAGCDTRRREPWSARLDAVSAGVVTVARSPVLRLVLVWTSTAGGTLTLLFYTALFRLGPDGRGAAAGGVLAAAGAAGLLGALVAAPAVRRLGATRLLTLAAWLLPVPCGSLVWTDGAVGWGVAFAGLSLLVPLITVVLSSVAVACTPVTLQSRTAGVLGSVSALAAAGAPALAALMVTVWTLRAPVVLCTVLFAALAVYTQVRAPGVLRAGAASAAGTGGGHG
;
A
#
# COMPACT_ATOMS: atom_id res chain seq x y z
N MET A 1 2.30 -18.70 -79.97
CA MET A 1 0.99 -18.28 -80.54
C MET A 1 0.16 -17.92 -79.34
N GLY A 2 -0.17 -16.71 -79.00
CA GLY A 2 -0.28 -15.41 -79.51
C GLY A 2 -0.39 -14.45 -78.29
N ASN A 3 0.19 -13.47 -78.48
CA ASN A 3 -0.03 -12.04 -78.40
C ASN A 3 -0.58 -11.44 -77.06
N VAL A 4 0.26 -10.70 -76.45
CA VAL A 4 0.00 -9.86 -75.29
C VAL A 4 -0.19 -8.42 -75.78
N ASP A 5 -1.41 -7.87 -75.58
CA ASP A 5 -1.67 -6.46 -75.83
C ASP A 5 -1.37 -5.62 -74.52
N GLY A 6 -0.42 -4.75 -74.69
CA GLY A 6 -0.07 -3.71 -73.67
C GLY A 6 -0.87 -2.43 -73.95
N SER A 7 -1.64 -2.00 -72.98
CA SER A 7 -2.24 -0.66 -72.99
C SER A 7 -1.52 0.25 -71.93
N PRO A 8 -1.13 1.47 -72.31
CA PRO A 8 -0.43 2.38 -71.43
C PRO A 8 -1.39 3.11 -70.48
N VAL A 9 -1.07 3.09 -69.19
CA VAL A 9 -1.72 3.87 -68.13
C VAL A 9 -1.49 5.37 -68.38
N ARG A 10 -2.56 6.11 -68.62
CA ARG A 10 -2.58 7.56 -68.70
C ARG A 10 -2.26 8.17 -67.33
N ARG A 11 -1.21 8.98 -67.28
CA ARG A 11 -0.97 9.93 -66.17
C ARG A 11 -1.94 11.10 -66.26
N PRO A 12 -2.57 11.56 -65.16
CA PRO A 12 -3.32 12.81 -65.17
C PRO A 12 -2.36 14.00 -65.19
N SER A 13 -2.66 14.92 -66.09
CA SER A 13 -1.98 16.19 -66.31
C SER A 13 -1.97 17.06 -65.09
N GLY A 14 -0.74 17.56 -64.73
CA GLY A 14 -0.55 18.51 -63.65
C GLY A 14 -1.22 19.85 -63.95
N ARG A 15 -1.95 20.37 -63.00
CA ARG A 15 -2.32 21.79 -62.91
C ARG A 15 -1.12 22.57 -62.37
N PRO A 16 -0.79 23.72 -62.95
CA PRO A 16 0.28 24.58 -62.41
C PRO A 16 -0.14 25.17 -61.06
N VAL A 17 0.74 25.08 -60.08
CA VAL A 17 0.63 25.74 -58.79
C VAL A 17 0.95 27.24 -58.99
N PRO A 18 0.11 28.18 -58.49
CA PRO A 18 0.41 29.60 -58.56
C PRO A 18 1.63 29.95 -57.71
N PRO A 19 2.45 30.97 -58.07
CA PRO A 19 3.60 31.38 -57.28
C PRO A 19 3.19 31.94 -55.94
N TYR A 20 3.89 31.53 -54.89
CA TYR A 20 3.76 32.11 -53.55
C TYR A 20 4.24 33.52 -53.58
N ASP A 21 3.34 34.49 -53.29
CA ASP A 21 3.69 35.88 -53.01
C ASP A 21 4.50 35.90 -51.73
N GLU A 22 5.75 36.32 -51.83
CA GLU A 22 6.59 36.66 -50.69
C GLU A 22 6.05 37.94 -50.01
N HIS A 23 5.26 37.73 -48.97
CA HIS A 23 4.98 38.79 -48.02
C HIS A 23 6.23 39.05 -47.18
N PRO A 24 6.69 40.29 -47.01
CA PRO A 24 7.82 40.59 -46.15
C PRO A 24 7.48 40.20 -44.71
N ALA A 25 8.36 39.44 -44.09
CA ALA A 25 8.27 38.99 -42.71
C ALA A 25 8.16 40.24 -41.80
N ALA A 26 6.94 40.48 -41.28
CA ALA A 26 6.78 41.34 -40.13
C ALA A 26 7.51 40.67 -38.97
N GLU A 27 8.62 41.22 -38.53
CA GLU A 27 9.32 40.89 -37.31
C GLU A 27 8.34 40.94 -36.14
N ARG A 28 7.83 39.78 -35.73
CA ARG A 28 7.21 39.67 -34.44
C ARG A 28 8.29 39.83 -33.39
N PRO A 29 8.18 40.74 -32.43
CA PRO A 29 9.15 40.84 -31.37
C PRO A 29 9.24 39.49 -30.68
N HIS A 30 10.45 38.89 -30.67
CA HIS A 30 10.81 37.80 -29.82
C HIS A 30 10.48 38.20 -28.39
N SER A 31 9.29 37.78 -27.89
CA SER A 31 9.03 37.81 -26.48
C SER A 31 10.10 36.91 -25.86
N ALA A 32 11.10 37.56 -25.28
CA ALA A 32 12.09 36.93 -24.44
C ALA A 32 11.32 36.09 -23.40
N HIS A 33 11.32 34.78 -23.63
CA HIS A 33 11.03 33.85 -22.55
C HIS A 33 12.17 34.00 -21.55
N GLY A 34 12.01 34.95 -20.64
CA GLY A 34 12.81 35.01 -19.43
C GLY A 34 12.72 33.64 -18.76
N PRO A 35 13.79 33.23 -18.04
CA PRO A 35 13.75 31.96 -17.34
C PRO A 35 12.49 31.97 -16.48
N SER A 36 11.55 31.06 -16.79
CA SER A 36 10.33 30.86 -16.02
C SER A 36 10.77 30.59 -14.59
N GLY A 37 10.69 31.64 -13.76
CA GLY A 37 10.98 31.53 -12.34
C GLY A 37 10.19 30.34 -11.83
N ARG A 38 10.86 29.38 -11.22
CA ARG A 38 10.24 28.28 -10.46
C ARG A 38 9.35 28.91 -9.41
N THR A 39 8.13 29.22 -9.77
CA THR A 39 7.09 29.55 -8.80
C THR A 39 6.78 28.23 -8.11
N GLY A 40 7.36 28.02 -6.94
CA GLY A 40 6.98 26.92 -6.07
C GLY A 40 5.46 26.89 -5.89
N PRO A 41 4.90 25.73 -5.50
CA PRO A 41 3.45 25.61 -5.35
C PRO A 41 2.92 26.73 -4.45
N PRO A 42 1.74 27.26 -4.74
CA PRO A 42 1.19 28.39 -3.99
C PRO A 42 1.17 28.04 -2.49
N ALA A 43 1.53 28.97 -1.61
CA ALA A 43 1.66 28.75 -0.17
C ALA A 43 0.44 28.05 0.47
N ARG A 44 -0.72 28.16 -0.18
CA ARG A 44 -1.96 27.47 0.19
C ARG A 44 -1.85 25.94 -0.04
N ALA A 45 -1.32 25.50 -1.16
CA ALA A 45 -1.18 24.08 -1.48
C ALA A 45 -0.17 23.40 -0.54
N GLN A 46 0.94 24.07 -0.21
CA GLN A 46 1.91 23.56 0.77
C GLN A 46 1.32 23.44 2.18
N ARG A 47 0.48 24.41 2.59
CA ARG A 47 -0.26 24.31 3.86
C ARG A 47 -1.18 23.10 3.86
N ASP A 48 -1.99 22.96 2.82
CA ASP A 48 -2.99 21.89 2.73
C ASP A 48 -2.32 20.51 2.64
N LEU A 49 -1.17 20.41 1.97
CA LEU A 49 -0.37 19.18 1.94
C LEU A 49 0.16 18.82 3.35
N ARG A 50 0.62 19.80 4.14
CA ARG A 50 1.03 19.57 5.53
C ARG A 50 -0.13 19.13 6.40
N ILE A 51 -1.32 19.74 6.22
CA ILE A 51 -2.53 19.32 6.94
C ILE A 51 -2.85 17.86 6.58
N LEU A 52 -2.86 17.50 5.30
CA LEU A 52 -3.12 16.12 4.86
C LEU A 52 -2.12 15.14 5.46
N TRP A 53 -0.83 15.52 5.51
CA TRP A 53 0.20 14.67 6.12
C TRP A 53 -0.06 14.42 7.62
N TRP A 54 -0.28 15.48 8.39
CA TRP A 54 -0.55 15.35 9.83
C TRP A 54 -1.83 14.58 10.12
N VAL A 55 -2.87 14.83 9.34
CA VAL A 55 -4.16 14.15 9.47
C VAL A 55 -3.99 12.65 9.23
N ASN A 56 -3.32 12.25 8.14
CA ASN A 56 -3.07 10.83 7.87
C ASN A 56 -2.15 10.18 8.92
N ALA A 57 -1.15 10.88 9.43
CA ALA A 57 -0.28 10.34 10.47
C ALA A 57 -1.02 10.10 11.79
N VAL A 58 -1.88 11.03 12.21
CA VAL A 58 -2.71 10.90 13.41
C VAL A 58 -3.75 9.79 13.24
N ASP A 59 -4.44 9.76 12.09
CA ASP A 59 -5.41 8.72 11.72
C ASP A 59 -4.76 7.33 11.72
N GLY A 60 -3.58 7.21 11.07
CA GLY A 60 -2.83 5.97 11.05
C GLY A 60 -2.41 5.48 12.45
N LEU A 61 -2.02 6.38 13.36
CA LEU A 61 -1.69 6.02 14.74
C LEU A 61 -2.90 5.45 15.49
N GLY A 62 -4.07 6.09 15.38
CA GLY A 62 -5.32 5.62 15.97
C GLY A 62 -5.73 4.25 15.45
N SER A 63 -5.79 4.11 14.14
CA SER A 63 -6.22 2.87 13.46
C SER A 63 -5.27 1.68 13.74
N GLN A 64 -3.95 1.92 13.84
CA GLN A 64 -3.00 0.88 14.21
C GLN A 64 -3.10 0.51 15.69
N ALA A 65 -3.42 1.48 16.55
CA ALA A 65 -3.65 1.22 17.97
C ALA A 65 -4.91 0.37 18.21
N SER A 66 -6.04 0.73 17.59
CA SER A 66 -7.32 0.00 17.73
C SER A 66 -7.27 -1.35 17.04
N GLY A 67 -6.59 -1.47 15.89
CA GLY A 67 -6.48 -2.70 15.12
C GLY A 67 -5.82 -3.86 15.87
N LEU A 68 -4.80 -3.57 16.71
CA LEU A 68 -4.22 -4.57 17.61
C LEU A 68 -5.17 -4.98 18.72
N VAL A 69 -5.90 -4.01 19.26
CA VAL A 69 -6.70 -4.19 20.49
C VAL A 69 -7.97 -4.97 20.22
N LEU A 70 -8.57 -4.86 19.04
CA LEU A 70 -9.83 -5.50 18.73
C LEU A 70 -9.81 -7.04 18.91
N PRO A 71 -8.82 -7.78 18.38
CA PRO A 71 -8.69 -9.21 18.68
C PRO A 71 -8.40 -9.50 20.16
N LEU A 72 -7.61 -8.65 20.85
CA LEU A 72 -7.34 -8.79 22.28
C LEU A 72 -8.63 -8.63 23.11
N LEU A 73 -9.45 -7.65 22.78
CA LEU A 73 -10.73 -7.42 23.43
C LEU A 73 -11.62 -8.67 23.34
N LEU A 74 -11.68 -9.33 22.18
CA LEU A 74 -12.48 -10.55 22.02
C LEU A 74 -11.97 -11.70 22.90
N LEU A 75 -10.65 -11.85 22.99
CA LEU A 75 -10.03 -12.86 23.88
C LEU A 75 -10.32 -12.57 25.36
N GLU A 76 -10.24 -11.31 25.81
CA GLU A 76 -10.59 -10.91 27.17
C GLU A 76 -12.09 -11.07 27.50
N LEU A 77 -12.95 -10.92 26.50
CA LEU A 77 -14.39 -11.20 26.64
C LEU A 77 -14.71 -12.71 26.74
N GLY A 78 -13.69 -13.57 26.63
CA GLY A 78 -13.81 -15.02 26.70
C GLY A 78 -14.15 -15.69 25.38
N HIS A 79 -14.07 -14.98 24.26
CA HIS A 79 -14.25 -15.57 22.93
C HIS A 79 -13.00 -16.35 22.49
N SER A 80 -13.21 -17.36 21.65
CA SER A 80 -12.13 -18.21 21.15
C SER A 80 -11.19 -17.45 20.20
N PRO A 81 -9.92 -17.88 20.07
CA PRO A 81 -9.02 -17.39 19.02
C PRO A 81 -9.64 -17.52 17.62
N GLY A 82 -10.47 -18.57 17.39
CA GLY A 82 -11.21 -18.76 16.15
C GLY A 82 -12.13 -17.58 15.81
N THR A 83 -12.87 -17.08 16.80
CA THR A 83 -13.75 -15.93 16.64
C THR A 83 -12.95 -14.64 16.36
N ALA A 84 -11.86 -14.41 17.10
CA ALA A 84 -11.03 -13.24 16.92
C ALA A 84 -10.32 -13.23 15.55
N GLY A 85 -9.78 -14.37 15.12
CA GLY A 85 -9.12 -14.51 13.83
C GLY A 85 -10.09 -14.43 12.65
N SER A 86 -11.29 -15.02 12.77
CA SER A 86 -12.30 -14.93 11.71
C SER A 86 -12.81 -13.50 11.52
N LEU A 87 -13.03 -12.75 12.60
CA LEU A 87 -13.41 -11.34 12.52
C LEU A 87 -12.31 -10.51 11.83
N ALA A 88 -11.05 -10.69 12.25
CA ALA A 88 -9.94 -9.97 11.64
C ALA A 88 -9.81 -10.28 10.14
N SER A 89 -9.95 -11.55 9.76
CA SER A 89 -9.95 -11.96 8.34
C SER A 89 -11.14 -11.40 7.59
N ALA A 90 -12.34 -11.44 8.16
CA ALA A 90 -13.54 -10.87 7.53
C ALA A 90 -13.40 -9.36 7.30
N ALA A 91 -12.88 -8.62 8.28
CA ALA A 91 -12.60 -7.20 8.15
C ALA A 91 -11.56 -6.90 7.06
N ALA A 92 -10.46 -7.65 7.02
CA ALA A 92 -9.44 -7.49 5.99
C ALA A 92 -9.96 -7.85 4.59
N LEU A 93 -10.68 -8.98 4.44
CA LEU A 93 -11.28 -9.40 3.17
C LEU A 93 -12.33 -8.42 2.68
N SER A 94 -13.16 -7.86 3.57
CA SER A 94 -14.15 -6.85 3.19
C SER A 94 -13.47 -5.61 2.60
N GLY A 95 -12.35 -5.18 3.17
CA GLY A 95 -11.55 -4.08 2.63
C GLY A 95 -11.00 -4.37 1.23
N VAL A 96 -10.52 -5.58 0.97
CA VAL A 96 -10.00 -5.98 -0.35
C VAL A 96 -11.12 -6.10 -1.37
N VAL A 97 -12.23 -6.75 -1.02
CA VAL A 97 -13.33 -7.05 -1.95
C VAL A 97 -14.22 -5.84 -2.21
N LEU A 98 -14.58 -5.12 -1.15
CA LEU A 98 -15.51 -3.97 -1.24
C LEU A 98 -14.78 -2.64 -1.46
N GLY A 99 -13.46 -2.60 -1.24
CA GLY A 99 -12.65 -1.39 -1.41
C GLY A 99 -12.85 -0.68 -2.75
N PRO A 100 -12.79 -1.39 -3.89
CA PRO A 100 -13.04 -0.77 -5.20
C PRO A 100 -14.44 -0.17 -5.34
N LEU A 101 -15.46 -0.75 -4.71
CA LEU A 101 -16.83 -0.25 -4.71
C LEU A 101 -16.97 1.01 -3.85
N VAL A 102 -16.38 0.99 -2.67
CA VAL A 102 -16.42 2.10 -1.71
C VAL A 102 -15.62 3.30 -2.22
N ALA A 103 -14.60 3.08 -3.05
CA ALA A 103 -13.80 4.14 -3.68
C ALA A 103 -14.51 4.87 -4.84
N VAL A 104 -15.59 4.32 -5.41
CA VAL A 104 -16.30 4.89 -6.56
C VAL A 104 -16.69 6.39 -6.40
N PRO A 105 -17.18 6.86 -5.23
CA PRO A 105 -17.48 8.28 -5.05
C PRO A 105 -16.25 9.19 -5.15
N ALA A 106 -15.05 8.71 -4.74
CA ALA A 106 -13.80 9.45 -4.89
C ALA A 106 -13.44 9.64 -6.38
N ASP A 107 -13.61 8.59 -7.19
CA ASP A 107 -13.38 8.63 -8.64
C ASP A 107 -14.36 9.58 -9.36
N ARG A 108 -15.54 9.80 -8.78
CA ARG A 108 -16.55 10.74 -9.29
C ARG A 108 -16.31 12.19 -8.86
N GLY A 109 -15.16 12.50 -8.26
CA GLY A 109 -14.81 13.85 -7.84
C GLY A 109 -15.44 14.31 -6.51
N ARG A 110 -16.05 13.41 -5.74
CA ARG A 110 -16.62 13.71 -4.41
C ARG A 110 -15.66 13.33 -3.29
N ARG A 111 -14.35 13.61 -3.47
CA ARG A 111 -13.30 13.19 -2.55
C ARG A 111 -13.44 13.79 -1.16
N ARG A 112 -13.70 15.10 -1.08
CA ARG A 112 -13.87 15.78 0.21
C ARG A 112 -15.04 15.22 1.00
N LEU A 113 -16.19 15.03 0.34
CA LEU A 113 -17.38 14.45 0.97
C LEU A 113 -17.09 13.01 1.45
N LEU A 114 -16.42 12.21 0.63
CA LEU A 114 -16.08 10.84 0.99
C LEU A 114 -15.11 10.81 2.17
N MET A 115 -14.02 11.62 2.15
CA MET A 115 -13.06 11.68 3.24
C MET A 115 -13.71 12.16 4.55
N THR A 116 -14.46 13.25 4.53
CA THR A 116 -15.09 13.78 5.74
C THR A 116 -16.20 12.88 6.26
N GLY A 117 -17.00 12.31 5.36
CA GLY A 117 -18.11 11.44 5.73
C GLY A 117 -17.63 10.08 6.28
N SER A 118 -16.64 9.47 5.62
CA SER A 118 -16.07 8.20 6.10
C SER A 118 -15.34 8.38 7.43
N ALA A 119 -14.54 9.45 7.59
CA ALA A 119 -13.88 9.72 8.86
C ALA A 119 -14.89 10.02 10.00
N ALA A 120 -15.94 10.79 9.73
CA ALA A 120 -16.98 11.05 10.73
C ALA A 120 -17.75 9.79 11.12
N LEU A 121 -18.07 8.93 10.15
CA LEU A 121 -18.74 7.65 10.43
C LEU A 121 -17.80 6.67 11.17
N ALA A 122 -16.51 6.62 10.80
CA ALA A 122 -15.51 5.83 11.52
C ALA A 122 -15.37 6.31 12.98
N ALA A 123 -15.28 7.64 13.21
CA ALA A 123 -15.26 8.22 14.54
C ALA A 123 -16.50 7.82 15.38
N LEU A 124 -17.67 7.80 14.74
CA LEU A 124 -18.91 7.36 15.40
C LEU A 124 -18.84 5.87 15.73
N CYS A 125 -18.42 5.01 14.80
CA CYS A 125 -18.31 3.56 15.02
C CYS A 125 -17.32 3.23 16.15
N THR A 126 -16.11 3.80 16.13
CA THR A 126 -15.11 3.58 17.17
C THR A 126 -15.49 4.21 18.50
N GLY A 127 -16.16 5.38 18.48
CA GLY A 127 -16.72 6.01 19.69
C GLY A 127 -17.82 5.17 20.33
N VAL A 128 -18.75 4.63 19.55
CA VAL A 128 -19.77 3.71 20.05
C VAL A 128 -19.12 2.42 20.56
N LEU A 129 -18.10 1.90 19.87
CA LEU A 129 -17.35 0.72 20.35
C LEU A 129 -16.68 1.01 21.70
N ALA A 130 -16.06 2.18 21.87
CA ALA A 130 -15.49 2.61 23.16
C ALA A 130 -16.53 2.64 24.27
N LEU A 131 -17.73 3.18 24.02
CA LEU A 131 -18.83 3.21 24.99
C LEU A 131 -19.33 1.82 25.36
N THR A 132 -19.45 0.92 24.37
CA THR A 132 -19.89 -0.47 24.64
C THR A 132 -18.85 -1.24 25.45
N CYS A 133 -17.56 -0.90 25.35
CA CYS A 133 -16.48 -1.49 26.15
C CYS A 133 -16.51 -1.11 27.63
N LEU A 134 -17.31 -0.13 28.04
CA LEU A 134 -17.59 0.14 29.48
C LEU A 134 -18.36 -0.99 30.16
N GLY A 135 -19.06 -1.80 29.37
CA GLY A 135 -19.76 -3.01 29.81
C GLY A 135 -19.17 -4.28 29.16
N ARG A 136 -20.03 -5.23 28.88
CA ARG A 136 -19.70 -6.44 28.09
C ARG A 136 -20.44 -6.36 26.76
N PRO A 137 -19.79 -5.85 25.69
CA PRO A 137 -20.43 -5.73 24.40
C PRO A 137 -20.79 -7.10 23.82
N ALA A 138 -21.96 -7.20 23.19
CA ALA A 138 -22.32 -8.39 22.46
C ALA A 138 -21.43 -8.56 21.22
N LEU A 139 -21.04 -9.78 20.90
CA LEU A 139 -20.13 -10.09 19.79
C LEU A 139 -20.57 -9.47 18.46
N TRP A 140 -21.85 -9.54 18.13
CA TRP A 140 -22.39 -9.00 16.88
C TRP A 140 -22.28 -7.47 16.79
N VAL A 141 -22.31 -6.75 17.94
CA VAL A 141 -22.08 -5.29 17.98
C VAL A 141 -20.62 -4.98 17.66
N VAL A 142 -19.69 -5.69 18.31
CA VAL A 142 -18.25 -5.54 18.03
C VAL A 142 -17.94 -5.82 16.58
N MET A 143 -18.47 -6.93 16.04
CA MET A 143 -18.28 -7.32 14.64
C MET A 143 -18.84 -6.28 13.66
N GLY A 144 -20.05 -5.80 13.89
CA GLY A 144 -20.72 -4.83 13.02
C GLY A 144 -19.98 -3.48 13.00
N LEU A 145 -19.60 -2.98 14.18
CA LEU A 145 -18.88 -1.70 14.31
C LEU A 145 -17.46 -1.78 13.71
N ALA A 146 -16.75 -2.87 13.97
CA ALA A 146 -15.40 -3.07 13.40
C ALA A 146 -15.44 -3.20 11.86
N LEU A 147 -16.42 -3.89 11.31
CA LEU A 147 -16.59 -4.01 9.86
C LEU A 147 -16.95 -2.67 9.22
N ALA A 148 -17.87 -1.93 9.83
CA ALA A 148 -18.28 -0.60 9.37
C ALA A 148 -17.10 0.37 9.42
N GLU A 149 -16.33 0.39 10.52
CA GLU A 149 -15.11 1.18 10.66
C GLU A 149 -14.11 0.84 9.55
N ARG A 150 -13.81 -0.44 9.33
CA ARG A 150 -12.87 -0.89 8.30
C ARG A 150 -13.25 -0.43 6.90
N LEU A 151 -14.53 -0.49 6.54
CA LEU A 151 -15.03 0.01 5.26
C LEU A 151 -14.87 1.53 5.14
N CYS A 152 -15.12 2.26 6.22
CA CYS A 152 -14.90 3.71 6.28
C CYS A 152 -13.41 4.04 6.11
N ALA A 153 -12.51 3.32 6.78
CA ALA A 153 -11.07 3.49 6.66
C ALA A 153 -10.60 3.27 5.21
N VAL A 154 -11.06 2.21 4.54
CA VAL A 154 -10.76 1.94 3.12
C VAL A 154 -11.25 3.06 2.20
N ALA A 155 -12.46 3.60 2.47
CA ALA A 155 -13.00 4.74 1.72
C ALA A 155 -12.16 6.00 1.89
N TYR A 156 -11.77 6.29 3.13
CA TYR A 156 -10.90 7.40 3.47
C TYR A 156 -9.54 7.29 2.78
N GLU A 157 -8.86 6.15 2.90
CA GLU A 157 -7.57 5.89 2.27
C GLU A 157 -7.61 6.07 0.75
N ALA A 158 -8.63 5.53 0.07
CA ALA A 158 -8.80 5.66 -1.37
C ALA A 158 -8.95 7.13 -1.81
N ALA A 159 -9.77 7.90 -1.08
CA ALA A 159 -10.00 9.31 -1.36
C ALA A 159 -8.77 10.17 -1.04
N SER A 160 -8.05 9.88 0.05
CA SER A 160 -6.84 10.57 0.48
C SER A 160 -5.71 10.45 -0.56
N ARG A 161 -5.48 9.24 -1.09
CA ARG A 161 -4.50 9.02 -2.17
C ARG A 161 -4.86 9.81 -3.43
N GLY A 162 -6.15 9.91 -3.77
CA GLY A 162 -6.63 10.74 -4.86
C GLY A 162 -6.47 12.24 -4.61
N ALA A 163 -6.64 12.70 -3.37
CA ALA A 163 -6.47 14.09 -2.99
C ALA A 163 -5.01 14.56 -3.09
N LEU A 164 -4.04 13.69 -2.82
CA LEU A 164 -2.62 13.99 -2.91
C LEU A 164 -2.22 14.50 -4.29
N VAL A 165 -2.76 13.91 -5.36
CA VAL A 165 -2.48 14.30 -6.76
C VAL A 165 -2.93 15.73 -7.05
N HIS A 166 -3.96 16.24 -6.34
CA HIS A 166 -4.44 17.61 -6.51
C HIS A 166 -3.73 18.64 -5.61
N LEU A 167 -3.07 18.17 -4.54
CA LEU A 167 -2.39 19.03 -3.57
C LEU A 167 -0.89 19.19 -3.86
N ALA A 168 -0.26 18.21 -4.48
CA ALA A 168 1.15 18.24 -4.83
C ALA A 168 1.33 18.62 -6.30
N ALA A 169 2.32 19.47 -6.60
CA ALA A 169 2.77 19.69 -7.96
C ALA A 169 3.36 18.42 -8.56
N THR A 170 3.33 18.26 -9.89
CA THR A 170 3.73 17.02 -10.57
C THR A 170 5.18 16.62 -10.26
N ASP A 171 6.08 17.58 -10.10
CA ASP A 171 7.49 17.41 -9.73
C ASP A 171 7.68 17.09 -8.24
N GLU A 172 6.77 17.52 -7.36
CA GLU A 172 6.80 17.27 -5.92
C GLU A 172 6.00 16.02 -5.49
N LEU A 173 5.15 15.47 -6.35
CA LEU A 173 4.27 14.34 -6.05
C LEU A 173 5.03 13.11 -5.51
N PRO A 174 6.19 12.70 -6.05
CA PRO A 174 6.95 11.57 -5.48
C PRO A 174 7.44 11.84 -4.06
N ARG A 175 7.86 13.07 -3.76
CA ARG A 175 8.31 13.47 -2.42
C ARG A 175 7.14 13.51 -1.42
N ALA A 176 5.99 14.03 -1.85
CA ALA A 176 4.79 14.08 -1.05
C ALA A 176 4.25 12.67 -0.72
N ALA A 177 4.23 11.77 -1.71
CA ALA A 177 3.87 10.37 -1.53
C ALA A 177 4.84 9.63 -0.58
N ALA A 178 6.15 9.87 -0.72
CA ALA A 178 7.15 9.33 0.20
C ALA A 178 6.94 9.84 1.64
N GLY A 179 6.56 11.12 1.81
CA GLY A 179 6.24 11.68 3.11
C GLY A 179 5.06 10.98 3.78
N LEU A 180 3.96 10.72 3.05
CA LEU A 180 2.83 9.94 3.57
C LEU A 180 3.25 8.53 3.97
N GLN A 181 4.04 7.85 3.14
CA GLN A 181 4.55 6.52 3.44
C GLN A 181 5.40 6.48 4.72
N VAL A 182 6.18 7.53 4.99
CA VAL A 182 6.93 7.65 6.27
C VAL A 182 5.96 7.77 7.45
N GLY A 183 4.90 8.56 7.32
CA GLY A 183 3.83 8.65 8.32
C GLY A 183 3.20 7.29 8.62
N ASP A 184 2.84 6.54 7.57
CA ASP A 184 2.28 5.19 7.68
C ASP A 184 3.24 4.23 8.41
N GLN A 185 4.55 4.28 8.11
CA GLN A 185 5.57 3.47 8.79
C GLN A 185 5.72 3.83 10.28
N ILE A 186 5.68 5.12 10.63
CA ILE A 186 5.70 5.56 12.02
C ILE A 186 4.46 5.04 12.75
N SER A 187 3.30 5.14 12.14
CA SER A 187 2.04 4.63 12.70
C SER A 187 2.07 3.11 12.92
N LEU A 188 2.66 2.37 12.00
CA LEU A 188 2.80 0.92 12.10
C LEU A 188 3.70 0.50 13.28
N VAL A 189 4.71 1.33 13.63
CA VAL A 189 5.63 1.08 14.74
C VAL A 189 5.03 1.53 16.07
N VAL A 190 4.55 2.77 16.12
CA VAL A 190 4.13 3.43 17.36
C VAL A 190 2.69 3.04 17.76
N GLY A 191 1.81 2.85 16.76
CA GLY A 191 0.40 2.58 16.98
C GLY A 191 0.13 1.35 17.85
N PRO A 192 0.66 0.17 17.52
CA PRO A 192 0.45 -1.02 18.33
C PRO A 192 0.97 -0.91 19.77
N MET A 193 2.10 -0.21 19.98
CA MET A 193 2.63 0.07 21.31
C MET A 193 1.66 0.96 22.10
N LEU A 194 1.20 2.03 21.47
CA LEU A 194 0.22 2.95 22.06
C LEU A 194 -1.09 2.23 22.40
N GLY A 195 -1.59 1.41 21.47
CA GLY A 195 -2.79 0.60 21.66
C GLY A 195 -2.67 -0.36 22.85
N GLY A 196 -1.55 -1.07 22.95
CA GLY A 196 -1.27 -1.97 24.07
C GLY A 196 -1.22 -1.26 25.43
N VAL A 197 -0.58 -0.10 25.51
CA VAL A 197 -0.51 0.72 26.74
C VAL A 197 -1.89 1.27 27.10
N LEU A 198 -2.61 1.86 26.15
CA LEU A 198 -3.96 2.40 26.39
C LEU A 198 -4.93 1.31 26.84
N PHE A 199 -4.84 0.12 26.26
CA PHE A 199 -5.71 -1.01 26.60
C PHE A 199 -5.48 -1.50 28.05
N GLN A 200 -4.24 -1.46 28.53
CA GLN A 200 -3.94 -1.79 29.92
C GLN A 200 -4.48 -0.76 30.93
N LEU A 201 -4.51 0.52 30.54
CA LEU A 201 -5.08 1.56 31.37
C LEU A 201 -6.61 1.41 31.45
N SER A 202 -7.26 1.18 30.31
CA SER A 202 -8.70 0.92 30.24
C SER A 202 -9.09 0.39 28.84
N ARG A 203 -9.99 -0.61 28.79
CA ARG A 203 -10.49 -1.22 27.54
C ARG A 203 -11.02 -0.23 26.49
N PRO A 204 -11.79 0.83 26.86
CA PRO A 204 -12.31 1.80 25.88
C PRO A 204 -11.27 2.78 25.35
N LEU A 205 -10.14 3.01 26.03
CA LEU A 205 -9.20 4.06 25.68
C LEU A 205 -8.60 3.96 24.28
N PRO A 206 -8.18 2.79 23.77
CA PRO A 206 -7.68 2.68 22.41
C PRO A 206 -8.71 3.07 21.35
N PHE A 207 -9.96 2.65 21.53
CA PHE A 207 -11.06 2.97 20.63
C PHE A 207 -11.46 4.44 20.72
N LEU A 208 -11.40 5.03 21.92
CA LEU A 208 -11.62 6.46 22.12
C LEU A 208 -10.52 7.29 21.44
N ALA A 209 -9.26 6.89 21.58
CA ALA A 209 -8.14 7.54 20.92
C ALA A 209 -8.30 7.48 19.39
N ASP A 210 -8.74 6.35 18.85
CA ASP A 210 -9.01 6.17 17.44
C ASP A 210 -10.22 7.02 16.98
N ALA A 211 -11.29 7.06 17.77
CA ALA A 211 -12.42 7.95 17.49
C ALA A 211 -12.01 9.44 17.42
N VAL A 212 -11.12 9.85 18.33
CA VAL A 212 -10.55 11.22 18.31
C VAL A 212 -9.69 11.44 17.09
N SER A 213 -8.85 10.47 16.68
CA SER A 213 -8.01 10.56 15.49
C SER A 213 -8.85 10.72 14.22
N TYR A 214 -9.92 9.94 14.07
CA TYR A 214 -10.88 10.10 12.97
C TYR A 214 -11.62 11.43 13.00
N ALA A 215 -11.99 11.93 14.18
CA ALA A 215 -12.60 13.26 14.31
C ALA A 215 -11.63 14.37 13.88
N VAL A 216 -10.36 14.28 14.28
CA VAL A 216 -9.30 15.18 13.83
C VAL A 216 -9.13 15.08 12.30
N ALA A 217 -9.18 13.88 11.75
CA ALA A 217 -9.12 13.66 10.30
C ALA A 217 -10.27 14.34 9.58
N ALA A 218 -11.51 14.17 10.05
CA ALA A 218 -12.69 14.80 9.46
C ALA A 218 -12.61 16.34 9.50
N LEU A 219 -12.20 16.92 10.63
CA LEU A 219 -12.04 18.36 10.79
C LEU A 219 -10.88 18.91 9.94
N GLY A 220 -9.76 18.18 9.90
CA GLY A 220 -8.60 18.56 9.10
C GLY A 220 -8.92 18.59 7.60
N VAL A 221 -9.62 17.58 7.09
CA VAL A 221 -10.07 17.56 5.69
C VAL A 221 -11.04 18.70 5.37
N ARG A 222 -11.93 19.07 6.30
CA ARG A 222 -12.82 20.25 6.15
C ARG A 222 -12.03 21.55 6.08
N SER A 223 -10.88 21.65 6.72
CA SER A 223 -10.04 22.85 6.75
C SER A 223 -9.21 23.07 5.49
N LEU A 224 -9.12 22.06 4.59
CA LEU A 224 -8.45 22.19 3.30
C LEU A 224 -9.13 23.26 2.45
N ARG A 225 -8.36 24.18 1.88
CA ARG A 225 -8.85 25.29 1.05
C ARG A 225 -8.77 24.98 -0.44
N THR A 226 -7.83 24.12 -0.82
CA THR A 226 -7.64 23.69 -2.21
C THR A 226 -8.80 22.81 -2.66
N PRO A 227 -9.40 23.03 -3.83
CA PRO A 227 -10.44 22.15 -4.36
C PRO A 227 -9.84 20.78 -4.72
N ILE A 228 -10.24 19.74 -4.00
CA ILE A 228 -9.82 18.35 -4.23
C ILE A 228 -10.88 17.53 -4.98
N ASP A 229 -12.01 18.15 -5.28
CA ASP A 229 -13.20 17.51 -5.86
C ASP A 229 -13.22 17.56 -7.40
N SER A 230 -12.22 18.18 -8.05
CA SER A 230 -12.13 18.22 -9.51
C SER A 230 -11.67 16.89 -10.07
N PRO A 231 -12.25 16.39 -11.18
CA PRO A 231 -11.72 15.23 -11.88
C PRO A 231 -10.29 15.51 -12.34
N ALA A 232 -9.41 14.51 -12.25
CA ALA A 232 -7.97 14.62 -12.54
C ALA A 232 -7.65 15.10 -13.98
N CYS A 233 -8.62 15.09 -14.90
CA CYS A 233 -8.46 15.51 -16.29
C CYS A 233 -8.56 17.03 -16.52
N ALA A 234 -8.78 17.85 -15.51
CA ALA A 234 -9.03 19.28 -15.69
C ALA A 234 -7.76 20.14 -15.84
N GLN A 235 -6.56 19.58 -15.64
CA GLN A 235 -5.35 20.41 -15.56
C GLN A 235 -4.57 20.55 -16.87
N ASP A 236 -4.69 19.64 -17.88
CA ASP A 236 -3.83 19.68 -19.06
C ASP A 236 -4.51 19.34 -20.42
N THR A 237 -5.84 19.41 -20.55
CA THR A 237 -6.47 19.04 -21.84
C THR A 237 -7.19 20.22 -22.46
N PRO A 238 -6.94 20.53 -23.77
CA PRO A 238 -7.70 21.54 -24.50
C PRO A 238 -9.19 21.24 -24.50
N ALA A 239 -10.02 22.28 -24.52
CA ALA A 239 -11.48 22.22 -24.51
C ALA A 239 -12.03 21.24 -25.54
N GLY A 240 -12.39 20.02 -25.13
CA GLY A 240 -12.88 18.95 -26.00
C GLY A 240 -12.98 17.59 -25.33
N CYS A 241 -12.40 17.40 -24.16
CA CYS A 241 -12.54 16.13 -23.43
C CYS A 241 -13.90 16.08 -22.75
N ASP A 242 -14.81 15.29 -23.31
CA ASP A 242 -16.14 15.03 -22.75
C ASP A 242 -16.00 14.26 -21.43
N THR A 243 -15.87 14.99 -20.31
CA THR A 243 -15.65 14.52 -18.94
C THR A 243 -16.80 13.67 -18.40
N ARG A 244 -17.85 13.44 -19.18
CA ARG A 244 -19.01 12.61 -18.83
C ARG A 244 -18.90 11.15 -19.29
N ARG A 245 -17.89 10.77 -20.05
CA ARG A 245 -17.70 9.36 -20.39
C ARG A 245 -17.29 8.63 -19.11
N ARG A 246 -18.26 8.00 -18.48
CA ARG A 246 -18.01 6.91 -17.50
C ARG A 246 -17.08 5.93 -18.19
N GLU A 247 -15.85 5.76 -17.69
CA GLU A 247 -15.06 4.64 -18.16
C GLU A 247 -15.93 3.38 -17.99
N PRO A 248 -16.26 2.68 -19.07
CA PRO A 248 -17.10 1.51 -18.97
C PRO A 248 -16.39 0.50 -18.06
N TRP A 249 -17.17 -0.27 -17.31
CA TRP A 249 -16.63 -1.32 -16.43
C TRP A 249 -15.66 -2.25 -17.16
N SER A 250 -15.86 -2.46 -18.46
CA SER A 250 -14.94 -3.17 -19.36
C SER A 250 -13.54 -2.54 -19.38
N ALA A 251 -13.41 -1.22 -19.47
CA ALA A 251 -12.11 -0.55 -19.48
C ALA A 251 -11.34 -0.72 -18.16
N ARG A 252 -12.05 -0.81 -17.03
CA ARG A 252 -11.46 -1.14 -15.73
C ARG A 252 -10.99 -2.59 -15.69
N LEU A 253 -11.77 -3.52 -16.21
CA LEU A 253 -11.37 -4.92 -16.36
C LEU A 253 -10.17 -5.06 -17.29
N ASP A 254 -10.15 -4.33 -18.39
CA ASP A 254 -9.02 -4.30 -19.33
C ASP A 254 -7.76 -3.73 -18.66
N ALA A 255 -7.91 -2.71 -17.82
CA ALA A 255 -6.79 -2.15 -17.06
C ALA A 255 -6.21 -3.15 -16.05
N VAL A 256 -7.06 -3.89 -15.34
CA VAL A 256 -6.64 -4.95 -14.41
C VAL A 256 -6.01 -6.11 -15.18
N SER A 257 -6.63 -6.55 -16.28
CA SER A 257 -6.11 -7.64 -17.11
C SER A 257 -4.74 -7.31 -17.69
N ALA A 258 -4.50 -6.07 -18.14
CA ALA A 258 -3.21 -5.61 -18.60
C ALA A 258 -2.14 -5.69 -17.48
N GLY A 259 -2.49 -5.31 -16.25
CA GLY A 259 -1.62 -5.45 -15.08
C GLY A 259 -1.29 -6.92 -14.78
N VAL A 260 -2.30 -7.79 -14.77
CA VAL A 260 -2.13 -9.23 -14.56
C VAL A 260 -1.25 -9.86 -15.64
N VAL A 261 -1.50 -9.56 -16.91
CA VAL A 261 -0.70 -10.05 -18.04
C VAL A 261 0.75 -9.58 -17.92
N THR A 262 0.97 -8.33 -17.54
CA THR A 262 2.32 -7.77 -17.33
C THR A 262 3.06 -8.54 -16.23
N VAL A 263 2.42 -8.76 -15.08
CA VAL A 263 2.99 -9.55 -13.98
C VAL A 263 3.26 -11.00 -14.40
N ALA A 264 2.31 -11.62 -15.10
CA ALA A 264 2.44 -13.02 -15.54
C ALA A 264 3.56 -13.23 -16.56
N ARG A 265 3.80 -12.25 -17.44
CA ARG A 265 4.86 -12.33 -18.48
C ARG A 265 6.25 -11.98 -17.95
N SER A 266 6.35 -11.13 -16.93
CA SER A 266 7.64 -10.71 -16.39
C SER A 266 8.12 -11.65 -15.29
N PRO A 267 9.26 -12.35 -15.44
CA PRO A 267 9.81 -13.20 -14.40
C PRO A 267 10.23 -12.41 -13.14
N VAL A 268 10.61 -11.14 -13.32
CA VAL A 268 10.94 -10.21 -12.22
C VAL A 268 9.70 -9.92 -11.39
N LEU A 269 8.60 -9.53 -12.02
CA LEU A 269 7.36 -9.19 -11.32
C LEU A 269 6.72 -10.40 -10.64
N ARG A 270 6.88 -11.59 -11.21
CA ARG A 270 6.48 -12.85 -10.54
C ARG A 270 7.31 -13.11 -9.28
N LEU A 271 8.62 -12.88 -9.34
CA LEU A 271 9.48 -12.97 -8.14
C LEU A 271 9.00 -12.01 -7.05
N VAL A 272 8.73 -10.74 -7.42
CA VAL A 272 8.20 -9.73 -6.50
C VAL A 272 6.86 -10.15 -5.92
N LEU A 273 5.94 -10.63 -6.76
CA LEU A 273 4.60 -11.09 -6.33
C LEU A 273 4.68 -12.22 -5.31
N VAL A 274 5.45 -13.26 -5.63
CA VAL A 274 5.63 -14.41 -4.72
C VAL A 274 6.23 -13.94 -3.39
N TRP A 275 7.24 -13.08 -3.44
CA TRP A 275 7.87 -12.55 -2.25
C TRP A 275 6.90 -11.73 -1.38
N THR A 276 6.27 -10.71 -1.96
CA THR A 276 5.41 -9.79 -1.20
C THR A 276 4.19 -10.50 -0.62
N SER A 277 3.58 -11.41 -1.38
CA SER A 277 2.41 -12.16 -0.93
C SER A 277 2.77 -13.18 0.16
N THR A 278 3.85 -13.96 -0.03
CA THR A 278 4.27 -14.95 0.96
C THR A 278 4.78 -14.29 2.23
N ALA A 279 5.65 -13.29 2.12
CA ALA A 279 6.19 -12.59 3.29
C ALA A 279 5.09 -11.85 4.06
N GLY A 280 4.20 -11.14 3.36
CA GLY A 280 3.07 -10.45 3.98
C GLY A 280 2.12 -11.39 4.71
N GLY A 281 1.71 -12.48 4.07
CA GLY A 281 0.86 -13.50 4.69
C GLY A 281 1.55 -14.18 5.88
N THR A 282 2.83 -14.54 5.74
CA THR A 282 3.60 -15.20 6.81
C THR A 282 3.80 -14.28 8.03
N LEU A 283 4.15 -13.02 7.81
CA LEU A 283 4.29 -12.05 8.91
C LEU A 283 2.97 -11.79 9.62
N THR A 284 1.87 -11.68 8.88
CA THR A 284 0.53 -11.54 9.46
C THR A 284 0.14 -12.79 10.26
N LEU A 285 0.45 -13.98 9.75
CA LEU A 285 0.21 -15.25 10.45
C LEU A 285 0.98 -15.30 11.78
N LEU A 286 2.27 -14.96 11.76
CA LEU A 286 3.10 -14.87 12.98
C LEU A 286 2.58 -13.82 13.95
N PHE A 287 2.18 -12.66 13.45
CA PHE A 287 1.60 -11.59 14.27
C PHE A 287 0.39 -12.09 15.07
N TYR A 288 -0.59 -12.71 14.41
CA TYR A 288 -1.77 -13.23 15.09
C TYR A 288 -1.43 -14.42 15.98
N THR A 289 -0.44 -15.24 15.64
CA THR A 289 0.06 -16.29 16.52
C THR A 289 0.66 -15.72 17.81
N ALA A 290 1.47 -14.66 17.70
CA ALA A 290 1.99 -13.94 18.85
C ALA A 290 0.87 -13.37 19.73
N LEU A 291 -0.15 -12.76 19.09
CA LEU A 291 -1.30 -12.20 19.76
C LEU A 291 -2.09 -13.26 20.54
N PHE A 292 -2.36 -14.43 19.94
CA PHE A 292 -3.07 -15.53 20.58
C PHE A 292 -2.25 -16.20 21.70
N ARG A 293 -0.92 -16.14 21.62
CA ARG A 293 -0.04 -16.69 22.65
C ARG A 293 0.18 -15.73 23.82
N LEU A 294 0.36 -14.44 23.57
CA LEU A 294 0.74 -13.45 24.55
C LEU A 294 -0.47 -12.67 25.14
N GLY A 295 -1.63 -12.76 24.44
CA GLY A 295 -2.82 -11.98 24.81
C GLY A 295 -3.59 -12.49 26.04
N PRO A 296 -3.77 -13.83 26.30
CA PRO A 296 -4.73 -14.32 27.28
C PRO A 296 -4.42 -13.93 28.73
N ASP A 297 -3.32 -13.60 29.20
CA ASP A 297 -3.03 -13.41 30.62
C ASP A 297 -2.95 -11.93 31.07
N GLY A 298 -3.69 -11.03 30.45
CA GLY A 298 -3.62 -9.59 30.75
C GLY A 298 -2.32 -8.95 30.26
N ARG A 299 -1.58 -9.65 29.40
CA ARG A 299 -0.26 -9.26 28.88
C ARG A 299 -0.32 -8.46 27.58
N GLY A 300 -1.40 -7.70 27.35
CA GLY A 300 -1.53 -6.85 26.15
C GLY A 300 -0.32 -5.92 25.93
N ALA A 301 0.32 -5.44 27.02
CA ALA A 301 1.58 -4.67 26.91
C ALA A 301 2.74 -5.54 26.40
N ALA A 302 2.78 -6.82 26.74
CA ALA A 302 3.84 -7.69 26.23
C ALA A 302 3.74 -7.82 24.71
N ALA A 303 2.52 -8.00 24.17
CA ALA A 303 2.29 -8.01 22.73
C ALA A 303 2.62 -6.65 22.09
N GLY A 304 2.22 -5.54 22.71
CA GLY A 304 2.58 -4.19 22.28
C GLY A 304 4.10 -3.97 22.29
N GLY A 305 4.80 -4.44 23.33
CA GLY A 305 6.26 -4.37 23.44
C GLY A 305 6.99 -5.16 22.34
N VAL A 306 6.52 -6.37 22.02
CA VAL A 306 7.01 -7.19 20.90
C VAL A 306 6.91 -6.43 19.59
N LEU A 307 5.76 -5.79 19.34
CA LEU A 307 5.53 -5.02 18.11
C LEU A 307 6.35 -3.74 18.05
N ALA A 308 6.53 -3.06 19.20
CA ALA A 308 7.39 -1.88 19.27
C ALA A 308 8.85 -2.23 18.94
N ALA A 309 9.37 -3.35 19.51
CA ALA A 309 10.71 -3.86 19.19
C ALA A 309 10.84 -4.22 17.71
N ALA A 310 9.83 -4.89 17.14
CA ALA A 310 9.76 -5.21 15.73
C ALA A 310 9.77 -3.96 14.84
N GLY A 311 8.97 -2.96 15.21
CA GLY A 311 8.89 -1.72 14.47
C GLY A 311 10.20 -0.92 14.50
N ALA A 312 10.83 -0.78 15.67
CA ALA A 312 12.13 -0.13 15.82
C ALA A 312 13.21 -0.83 14.98
N ALA A 313 13.24 -2.18 15.01
CA ALA A 313 14.15 -2.97 14.20
C ALA A 313 13.88 -2.80 12.69
N GLY A 314 12.61 -2.75 12.29
CA GLY A 314 12.20 -2.48 10.91
C GLY A 314 12.69 -1.14 10.41
N LEU A 315 12.59 -0.09 11.24
CA LEU A 315 13.12 1.22 10.91
C LEU A 315 14.64 1.17 10.71
N LEU A 316 15.38 0.51 11.60
CA LEU A 316 16.82 0.30 11.45
C LEU A 316 17.14 -0.46 10.16
N GLY A 317 16.38 -1.53 9.85
CA GLY A 317 16.49 -2.27 8.59
C GLY A 317 16.34 -1.38 7.36
N ALA A 318 15.34 -0.50 7.37
CA ALA A 318 15.11 0.46 6.28
C ALA A 318 16.26 1.45 6.11
N LEU A 319 16.82 1.97 7.20
CA LEU A 319 17.97 2.88 7.18
C LEU A 319 19.24 2.20 6.64
N VAL A 320 19.45 0.92 6.98
CA VAL A 320 20.63 0.14 6.55
C VAL A 320 20.46 -0.42 5.13
N ALA A 321 19.24 -0.53 4.60
CA ALA A 321 18.96 -1.16 3.32
C ALA A 321 19.76 -0.55 2.14
N ALA A 322 19.71 0.76 1.98
CA ALA A 322 20.42 1.44 0.88
C ALA A 322 21.95 1.28 0.94
N PRO A 323 22.65 1.48 2.08
CA PRO A 323 24.08 1.20 2.17
C PRO A 323 24.41 -0.29 2.01
N ALA A 324 23.55 -1.20 2.48
CA ALA A 324 23.73 -2.64 2.32
C ALA A 324 23.67 -3.06 0.83
N VAL A 325 22.71 -2.54 0.06
CA VAL A 325 22.61 -2.75 -1.39
C VAL A 325 23.87 -2.27 -2.11
N ARG A 326 24.39 -1.10 -1.75
CA ARG A 326 25.61 -0.55 -2.37
C ARG A 326 26.86 -1.38 -2.08
N ARG A 327 26.98 -1.97 -0.88
CA ARG A 327 28.16 -2.75 -0.47
C ARG A 327 28.11 -4.20 -0.97
N LEU A 328 26.97 -4.86 -0.87
CA LEU A 328 26.83 -6.29 -1.13
C LEU A 328 26.30 -6.59 -2.53
N GLY A 329 25.67 -5.61 -3.17
CA GLY A 329 24.90 -5.79 -4.40
C GLY A 329 23.52 -6.43 -4.16
N ALA A 330 22.57 -6.11 -5.05
CA ALA A 330 21.18 -6.49 -4.90
C ALA A 330 20.95 -8.01 -4.77
N THR A 331 21.63 -8.81 -5.62
CA THR A 331 21.45 -10.27 -5.64
C THR A 331 21.96 -10.95 -4.36
N ARG A 332 23.16 -10.55 -3.91
CA ARG A 332 23.75 -11.13 -2.69
C ARG A 332 22.95 -10.75 -1.46
N LEU A 333 22.57 -9.46 -1.34
CA LEU A 333 21.76 -8.98 -0.22
C LEU A 333 20.42 -9.71 -0.15
N LEU A 334 19.73 -9.84 -1.28
CA LEU A 334 18.44 -10.53 -1.37
C LEU A 334 18.56 -12.00 -0.93
N THR A 335 19.59 -12.69 -1.41
CA THR A 335 19.80 -14.11 -1.08
C THR A 335 20.19 -14.29 0.39
N LEU A 336 21.12 -13.49 0.91
CA LEU A 336 21.54 -13.55 2.32
C LEU A 336 20.39 -13.24 3.27
N ALA A 337 19.64 -12.16 3.02
CA ALA A 337 18.50 -11.81 3.85
C ALA A 337 17.40 -12.87 3.79
N ALA A 338 17.17 -13.49 2.62
CA ALA A 338 16.21 -14.57 2.46
C ALA A 338 16.57 -15.79 3.32
N TRP A 339 17.84 -16.19 3.35
CA TRP A 339 18.32 -17.32 4.17
C TRP A 339 18.39 -17.01 5.67
N LEU A 340 18.49 -15.74 6.04
CA LEU A 340 18.46 -15.32 7.43
C LEU A 340 17.05 -15.29 8.04
N LEU A 341 15.99 -15.13 7.25
CA LEU A 341 14.59 -15.06 7.75
C LEU A 341 14.12 -16.33 8.50
N PRO A 342 14.39 -17.55 8.02
CA PRO A 342 13.99 -18.76 8.74
C PRO A 342 14.58 -18.88 10.15
N VAL A 343 15.73 -18.27 10.42
CA VAL A 343 16.46 -18.40 11.71
C VAL A 343 15.66 -17.79 12.87
N PRO A 344 15.33 -16.48 12.88
CA PRO A 344 14.53 -15.90 13.94
C PRO A 344 13.10 -16.48 13.97
N CYS A 345 12.54 -16.86 12.82
CA CYS A 345 11.23 -17.50 12.77
C CYS A 345 11.28 -18.89 13.45
N GLY A 346 12.26 -19.72 13.12
CA GLY A 346 12.42 -21.05 13.69
C GLY A 346 12.75 -21.03 15.19
N SER A 347 13.47 -20.01 15.69
CA SER A 347 13.76 -19.88 17.12
C SER A 347 12.49 -19.75 17.99
N LEU A 348 11.38 -19.27 17.41
CA LEU A 348 10.08 -19.16 18.08
C LEU A 348 9.47 -20.52 18.48
N VAL A 349 9.92 -21.62 17.90
CA VAL A 349 9.46 -22.98 18.27
C VAL A 349 9.85 -23.32 19.71
N TRP A 350 11.02 -22.82 20.15
CA TRP A 350 11.60 -23.12 21.47
C TRP A 350 11.45 -21.97 22.48
N THR A 351 10.92 -20.81 22.06
CA THR A 351 10.77 -19.64 22.94
C THR A 351 9.35 -19.51 23.45
N ASP A 352 9.20 -19.46 24.78
CA ASP A 352 7.90 -19.37 25.46
C ASP A 352 7.60 -17.97 26.01
N GLY A 353 8.57 -17.08 26.13
CA GLY A 353 8.45 -15.76 26.76
C GLY A 353 8.34 -14.60 25.76
N ALA A 354 7.73 -13.48 26.20
CA ALA A 354 7.59 -12.26 25.41
C ALA A 354 8.93 -11.70 24.89
N VAL A 355 10.01 -11.84 25.67
CA VAL A 355 11.36 -11.38 25.29
C VAL A 355 11.86 -12.16 24.06
N GLY A 356 11.73 -13.49 24.05
CA GLY A 356 12.11 -14.31 22.90
C GLY A 356 11.31 -13.98 21.65
N TRP A 357 10.00 -13.77 21.80
CA TRP A 357 9.16 -13.31 20.71
C TRP A 357 9.56 -11.92 20.22
N GLY A 358 9.89 -10.98 21.13
CA GLY A 358 10.37 -9.65 20.79
C GLY A 358 11.67 -9.68 19.98
N VAL A 359 12.65 -10.47 20.40
CA VAL A 359 13.94 -10.63 19.70
C VAL A 359 13.75 -11.25 18.31
N ALA A 360 12.94 -12.30 18.21
CA ALA A 360 12.65 -12.94 16.92
C ALA A 360 11.93 -12.01 15.95
N PHE A 361 10.89 -11.30 16.42
CA PHE A 361 10.17 -10.31 15.60
C PHE A 361 11.07 -9.13 15.20
N ALA A 362 11.94 -8.65 16.09
CA ALA A 362 12.94 -7.64 15.76
C ALA A 362 13.89 -8.14 14.66
N GLY A 363 14.36 -9.39 14.74
CA GLY A 363 15.20 -10.00 13.70
C GLY A 363 14.49 -10.09 12.34
N LEU A 364 13.23 -10.55 12.32
CA LEU A 364 12.43 -10.61 11.11
C LEU A 364 12.20 -9.20 10.51
N SER A 365 11.81 -8.25 11.36
CA SER A 365 11.52 -6.88 10.94
C SER A 365 12.75 -6.11 10.46
N LEU A 366 13.93 -6.44 10.96
CA LEU A 366 15.21 -5.90 10.45
C LEU A 366 15.50 -6.36 9.03
N LEU A 367 15.21 -7.63 8.71
CA LEU A 367 15.56 -8.24 7.43
C LEU A 367 14.56 -7.90 6.31
N VAL A 368 13.28 -7.73 6.63
CA VAL A 368 12.23 -7.50 5.63
C VAL A 368 12.46 -6.22 4.79
N PRO A 369 12.82 -5.06 5.35
CA PRO A 369 13.10 -3.87 4.56
C PRO A 369 14.29 -4.02 3.60
N LEU A 370 15.31 -4.80 3.97
CA LEU A 370 16.45 -5.08 3.10
C LEU A 370 16.01 -5.76 1.78
N ILE A 371 15.05 -6.65 1.88
CA ILE A 371 14.49 -7.40 0.76
C ILE A 371 13.52 -6.53 -0.03
N THR A 372 12.61 -5.83 0.65
CA THR A 372 11.58 -5.02 -0.01
C THR A 372 12.17 -3.86 -0.80
N VAL A 373 13.24 -3.22 -0.33
CA VAL A 373 13.94 -2.16 -1.08
C VAL A 373 14.54 -2.70 -2.38
N VAL A 374 15.15 -3.89 -2.36
CA VAL A 374 15.69 -4.51 -3.58
C VAL A 374 14.56 -4.85 -4.55
N LEU A 375 13.51 -5.51 -4.06
CA LEU A 375 12.39 -5.96 -4.91
C LEU A 375 11.62 -4.79 -5.51
N SER A 376 11.35 -3.73 -4.73
CA SER A 376 10.63 -2.55 -5.21
C SER A 376 11.43 -1.77 -6.25
N SER A 377 12.75 -1.59 -6.03
CA SER A 377 13.61 -0.91 -7.01
C SER A 377 13.68 -1.66 -8.34
N VAL A 378 13.78 -2.98 -8.30
CA VAL A 378 13.81 -3.82 -9.51
C VAL A 378 12.43 -3.84 -10.20
N ALA A 379 11.34 -3.91 -9.44
CA ALA A 379 9.99 -3.85 -9.98
C ALA A 379 9.74 -2.54 -10.75
N VAL A 380 10.14 -1.41 -10.18
CA VAL A 380 10.00 -0.09 -10.83
C VAL A 380 10.87 -0.01 -12.08
N ALA A 381 12.13 -0.46 -12.02
CA ALA A 381 13.05 -0.42 -13.17
C ALA A 381 12.60 -1.30 -14.35
N CYS A 382 11.93 -2.42 -14.08
CA CYS A 382 11.47 -3.37 -15.11
C CYS A 382 10.05 -3.11 -15.62
N THR A 383 9.34 -2.08 -15.10
CA THR A 383 7.94 -1.80 -15.48
C THR A 383 7.87 -0.48 -16.24
N PRO A 384 7.30 -0.44 -17.48
CA PRO A 384 7.04 0.81 -18.18
C PRO A 384 6.22 1.78 -17.34
N VAL A 385 6.53 3.08 -17.39
CA VAL A 385 5.89 4.12 -16.56
C VAL A 385 4.36 4.08 -16.70
N THR A 386 3.84 3.82 -17.90
CA THR A 386 2.41 3.72 -18.20
C THR A 386 1.69 2.54 -17.52
N LEU A 387 2.42 1.51 -17.10
CA LEU A 387 1.89 0.29 -16.48
C LEU A 387 2.23 0.17 -14.98
N GLN A 388 3.06 1.07 -14.43
CA GLN A 388 3.53 0.98 -13.03
C GLN A 388 2.37 0.97 -12.03
N SER A 389 1.39 1.87 -12.17
CA SER A 389 0.24 1.94 -11.26
C SER A 389 -0.64 0.68 -11.33
N ARG A 390 -0.87 0.15 -12.54
CA ARG A 390 -1.67 -1.07 -12.75
C ARG A 390 -0.96 -2.29 -12.18
N THR A 391 0.34 -2.41 -12.42
CA THR A 391 1.17 -3.49 -11.89
C THR A 391 1.24 -3.44 -10.37
N ALA A 392 1.48 -2.26 -9.78
CA ALA A 392 1.48 -2.07 -8.33
C ALA A 392 0.13 -2.42 -7.70
N GLY A 393 -0.99 -2.07 -8.36
CA GLY A 393 -2.33 -2.45 -7.93
C GLY A 393 -2.52 -3.96 -7.86
N VAL A 394 -2.08 -4.71 -8.87
CA VAL A 394 -2.17 -6.19 -8.89
C VAL A 394 -1.30 -6.79 -7.80
N LEU A 395 -0.03 -6.35 -7.67
CA LEU A 395 0.88 -6.82 -6.62
C LEU A 395 0.30 -6.58 -5.22
N GLY A 396 -0.21 -5.36 -4.98
CA GLY A 396 -0.82 -4.97 -3.71
C GLY A 396 -2.08 -5.78 -3.37
N SER A 397 -2.98 -5.97 -4.34
CA SER A 397 -4.23 -6.71 -4.12
C SER A 397 -3.98 -8.19 -3.79
N VAL A 398 -3.05 -8.85 -4.49
CA VAL A 398 -2.71 -10.25 -4.21
C VAL A 398 -2.02 -10.39 -2.86
N SER A 399 -1.11 -9.48 -2.51
CA SER A 399 -0.46 -9.47 -1.20
C SER A 399 -1.45 -9.20 -0.07
N ALA A 400 -2.38 -8.27 -0.26
CA ALA A 400 -3.44 -7.98 0.71
C ALA A 400 -4.38 -9.18 0.91
N LEU A 401 -4.72 -9.90 -0.17
CA LEU A 401 -5.54 -11.11 -0.10
C LEU A 401 -4.83 -12.23 0.68
N ALA A 402 -3.52 -12.42 0.45
CA ALA A 402 -2.71 -13.39 1.18
C ALA A 402 -2.64 -13.06 2.69
N ALA A 403 -2.49 -11.78 3.02
CA ALA A 403 -2.48 -11.32 4.41
C ALA A 403 -3.87 -11.42 5.07
N ALA A 404 -4.96 -11.18 4.32
CA ALA A 404 -6.31 -11.18 4.86
C ALA A 404 -6.78 -12.55 5.36
N GLY A 405 -6.31 -13.64 4.78
CA GLY A 405 -6.62 -15.01 5.24
C GLY A 405 -5.79 -15.47 6.45
N ALA A 406 -4.67 -14.81 6.70
CA ALA A 406 -3.70 -15.24 7.71
C ALA A 406 -4.24 -15.26 9.16
N PRO A 407 -5.06 -14.30 9.64
CA PRO A 407 -5.62 -14.33 10.99
C PRO A 407 -6.50 -15.56 11.26
N ALA A 408 -7.39 -15.90 10.31
CA ALA A 408 -8.24 -17.07 10.42
C ALA A 408 -7.41 -18.37 10.38
N LEU A 409 -6.39 -18.41 9.53
CA LEU A 409 -5.47 -19.55 9.46
C LEU A 409 -4.68 -19.72 10.76
N ALA A 410 -4.16 -18.62 11.34
CA ALA A 410 -3.50 -18.65 12.64
C ALA A 410 -4.41 -19.21 13.73
N ALA A 411 -5.64 -18.71 13.79
CA ALA A 411 -6.65 -19.14 14.74
C ALA A 411 -7.00 -20.63 14.57
N LEU A 412 -7.21 -21.07 13.34
CA LEU A 412 -7.51 -22.48 13.03
C LEU A 412 -6.36 -23.40 13.47
N MET A 413 -5.12 -23.03 13.12
CA MET A 413 -3.97 -23.86 13.46
C MET A 413 -3.71 -23.94 14.98
N VAL A 414 -3.93 -22.83 15.69
CA VAL A 414 -3.79 -22.78 17.15
C VAL A 414 -4.87 -23.59 17.86
N THR A 415 -6.10 -23.61 17.32
CA THR A 415 -7.23 -24.32 17.95
C THR A 415 -7.25 -25.83 17.62
N VAL A 416 -6.89 -26.20 16.38
CA VAL A 416 -6.98 -27.61 15.92
C VAL A 416 -5.71 -28.39 16.24
N TRP A 417 -4.55 -27.76 16.15
CA TRP A 417 -3.27 -28.46 16.34
C TRP A 417 -2.54 -27.99 17.60
N THR A 418 -1.56 -27.09 17.44
CA THR A 418 -0.78 -26.57 18.55
C THR A 418 -0.36 -25.12 18.29
N LEU A 419 -0.03 -24.40 19.34
CA LEU A 419 0.57 -23.05 19.24
C LEU A 419 1.87 -23.01 18.42
N ARG A 420 2.55 -24.16 18.25
CA ARG A 420 3.80 -24.26 17.46
C ARG A 420 3.55 -24.45 15.96
N ALA A 421 2.38 -24.98 15.58
CA ALA A 421 2.06 -25.30 14.19
C ALA A 421 2.16 -24.08 13.23
N PRO A 422 1.60 -22.89 13.55
CA PRO A 422 1.77 -21.73 12.69
C PRO A 422 3.24 -21.30 12.54
N VAL A 423 4.03 -21.39 13.62
CA VAL A 423 5.46 -21.03 13.60
C VAL A 423 6.25 -21.96 12.68
N VAL A 424 5.99 -23.28 12.76
CA VAL A 424 6.62 -24.26 11.86
C VAL A 424 6.24 -23.98 10.42
N LEU A 425 4.96 -23.75 10.13
CA LEU A 425 4.52 -23.39 8.78
C LEU A 425 5.23 -22.13 8.27
N CYS A 426 5.31 -21.07 9.07
CA CYS A 426 6.01 -19.85 8.71
C CYS A 426 7.49 -20.07 8.44
N THR A 427 8.15 -20.88 9.25
CA THR A 427 9.56 -21.24 9.06
C THR A 427 9.78 -21.98 7.75
N VAL A 428 8.90 -22.95 7.44
CA VAL A 428 8.93 -23.69 6.17
C VAL A 428 8.68 -22.76 4.98
N LEU A 429 7.70 -21.84 5.07
CA LEU A 429 7.42 -20.88 4.01
C LEU A 429 8.61 -19.94 3.76
N PHE A 430 9.27 -19.43 4.81
CA PHE A 430 10.48 -18.61 4.64
C PHE A 430 11.65 -19.42 4.09
N ALA A 431 11.83 -20.67 4.50
CA ALA A 431 12.86 -21.55 3.94
C ALA A 431 12.59 -21.85 2.44
N ALA A 432 11.35 -22.16 2.09
CA ALA A 432 10.95 -22.35 0.69
C ALA A 432 11.16 -21.08 -0.15
N LEU A 433 10.87 -19.92 0.43
CA LEU A 433 11.09 -18.63 -0.21
C LEU A 433 12.58 -18.33 -0.40
N ALA A 434 13.44 -18.73 0.56
CA ALA A 434 14.89 -18.63 0.44
C ALA A 434 15.44 -19.51 -0.70
N VAL A 435 14.98 -20.76 -0.78
CA VAL A 435 15.34 -21.67 -1.88
C VAL A 435 14.86 -21.13 -3.23
N TYR A 436 13.61 -20.66 -3.30
CA TYR A 436 13.07 -20.04 -4.51
C TYR A 436 13.91 -18.83 -4.96
N THR A 437 14.33 -18.00 -4.01
CA THR A 437 15.20 -16.83 -4.28
C THR A 437 16.57 -17.26 -4.79
N GLN A 438 17.19 -18.25 -4.14
CA GLN A 438 18.49 -18.78 -4.56
C GLN A 438 18.48 -19.27 -6.01
N VAL A 439 17.40 -19.95 -6.41
CA VAL A 439 17.30 -20.54 -7.75
C VAL A 439 16.94 -19.48 -8.81
N ARG A 440 16.03 -18.55 -8.47
CA ARG A 440 15.46 -17.63 -9.46
C ARG A 440 16.11 -16.27 -9.52
N ALA A 441 16.52 -15.69 -8.38
CA ALA A 441 16.99 -14.30 -8.34
C ALA A 441 18.23 -14.04 -9.21
N PRO A 442 19.28 -14.90 -9.25
CA PRO A 442 20.47 -14.58 -10.05
C PRO A 442 20.19 -14.42 -11.54
N GLY A 443 19.34 -15.30 -12.10
CA GLY A 443 18.96 -15.25 -13.52
C GLY A 443 18.05 -14.06 -13.84
N VAL A 444 17.04 -13.85 -12.98
CA VAL A 444 16.03 -12.83 -13.15
C VAL A 444 16.62 -11.41 -13.01
N LEU A 445 17.47 -11.18 -12.01
CA LEU A 445 18.07 -9.86 -11.76
C LEU A 445 19.10 -9.50 -12.83
N ARG A 446 19.86 -10.46 -13.37
CA ARG A 446 20.78 -10.23 -14.51
C ARG A 446 20.01 -9.87 -15.78
N ALA A 447 18.94 -10.60 -16.09
CA ALA A 447 18.11 -10.32 -17.25
C ALA A 447 17.41 -8.94 -17.15
N GLY A 448 16.95 -8.56 -15.96
CA GLY A 448 16.36 -7.23 -15.69
C GLY A 448 17.37 -6.09 -15.87
N ALA A 449 18.61 -6.27 -15.41
CA ALA A 449 19.69 -5.28 -15.59
C ALA A 449 20.06 -5.10 -17.07
N ALA A 450 20.11 -6.19 -17.84
CA ALA A 450 20.40 -6.15 -19.28
C ALA A 450 19.30 -5.43 -20.07
N SER A 451 18.03 -5.67 -19.72
CA SER A 451 16.88 -4.98 -20.33
C SER A 451 16.86 -3.48 -20.05
N ALA A 452 17.22 -3.06 -18.83
CA ALA A 452 17.30 -1.65 -18.46
C ALA A 452 18.44 -0.92 -19.17
N ALA A 453 19.58 -1.58 -19.41
CA ALA A 453 20.70 -1.02 -20.14
C ALA A 453 20.42 -0.86 -21.65
N GLY A 454 19.62 -1.76 -22.24
CA GLY A 454 19.24 -1.71 -23.66
C GLY A 454 18.28 -0.58 -24.03
N THR A 455 17.46 -0.10 -23.10
CA THR A 455 16.53 1.02 -23.32
C THR A 455 17.18 2.41 -23.19
N GLY A 456 18.35 2.51 -22.55
CA GLY A 456 19.10 3.77 -22.41
C GLY A 456 20.02 4.13 -23.58
N GLY A 457 20.25 3.20 -24.53
CA GLY A 457 21.21 3.37 -25.65
C GLY A 457 20.61 3.90 -26.96
N GLY A 458 19.33 4.26 -27.00
CA GLY A 458 18.63 4.63 -28.24
C GLY A 458 18.43 6.13 -28.50
N HIS A 459 19.01 7.00 -27.70
CA HIS A 459 18.98 8.46 -27.87
C HIS A 459 20.39 9.02 -27.77
N GLY A 460 21.19 8.74 -28.77
CA GLY A 460 22.49 9.38 -29.03
C GLY A 460 22.47 9.98 -30.43
#